data_6a280dd657ab388e6ff0f38340d3cc91
#
_entry.id   6a280dd657ab388e6ff0f38340d3cc91
#
_cell.length_a   1.000
_cell.length_b   1.000
_cell.length_c   1.000
_cell.angle_alpha   90.00
_cell.angle_beta   90.00
_cell.angle_gamma   90.00
#
_symmetry.space_group_name_H-M   'P 1'
#
loop_
_entity.id
_entity.type
_entity.pdbx_description
1 polymer ?
#
loop_
_entity_poly.entity_id
_entity_poly.type
_entity_poly.pdbx_seq_one_letter_code
_entity_poly.pdbx_strand_id
1 'polypeptide(L)'
;ILISYQDHLDSKEAFPELKAGTWGGRGEEALFGDLGVKDITKAHAIDVLLEHLGVEKEDTIAFGDAKIDIPMLEYCQIGVSMGNGGPEILAMADMVTDDVAEDGLYNAFEKLRLL
;
A
#
# COMPACT_ATOMS: atom_id res chain seq x y z
N ILE A 1 -6.33 18.43 -2.91
CA ILE A 1 -5.74 17.99 -1.63
C ILE A 1 -6.70 18.40 -0.53
N LEU A 2 -7.06 17.47 0.33
CA LEU A 2 -7.88 17.70 1.52
C LEU A 2 -6.92 18.08 2.66
N ILE A 3 -7.21 19.20 3.34
CA ILE A 3 -6.30 19.77 4.35
C ILE A 3 -6.85 19.68 5.78
N SER A 4 -8.06 19.14 5.94
CA SER A 4 -8.66 18.89 7.25
C SER A 4 -9.52 17.63 7.21
N TYR A 5 -9.81 17.08 8.40
CA TYR A 5 -10.74 15.96 8.52
C TYR A 5 -12.17 16.34 8.10
N GLN A 6 -12.56 17.60 8.31
CA GLN A 6 -13.86 18.08 7.84
C GLN A 6 -13.94 18.10 6.32
N ASP A 7 -12.87 18.55 5.62
CA ASP A 7 -12.81 18.49 4.15
C ASP A 7 -12.98 17.05 3.64
N HIS A 8 -12.43 16.08 4.37
CA HIS A 8 -12.59 14.65 4.03
C HIS A 8 -14.05 14.21 4.13
N LEU A 9 -14.75 14.58 5.21
CA LEU A 9 -16.17 14.25 5.38
C LEU A 9 -17.05 14.93 4.33
N ASP A 10 -16.84 16.22 4.11
CA ASP A 10 -17.58 17.03 3.14
C ASP A 10 -17.36 16.50 1.71
N SER A 11 -16.15 16.08 1.40
CA SER A 11 -15.81 15.48 0.09
C SER A 11 -16.49 14.15 -0.15
N LYS A 12 -16.62 13.32 0.88
CA LYS A 12 -17.37 12.06 0.81
C LYS A 12 -18.83 12.26 0.48
N GLU A 13 -19.43 13.31 1.05
CA GLU A 13 -20.82 13.66 0.81
C GLU A 13 -21.03 14.31 -0.55
N ALA A 14 -20.15 15.25 -0.92
CA ALA A 14 -20.25 16.00 -2.16
C ALA A 14 -19.92 15.17 -3.42
N PHE A 15 -19.03 14.18 -3.29
CA PHE A 15 -18.54 13.36 -4.41
C PHE A 15 -18.64 11.85 -4.09
N PRO A 16 -19.85 11.31 -3.95
CA PRO A 16 -20.04 9.91 -3.58
C PRO A 16 -19.51 8.91 -4.60
N GLU A 17 -19.26 9.35 -5.84
CA GLU A 17 -18.65 8.56 -6.92
C GLU A 17 -17.12 8.48 -6.81
N LEU A 18 -16.48 9.30 -5.96
CA LEU A 18 -15.05 9.30 -5.75
C LEU A 18 -14.68 8.63 -4.43
N LYS A 19 -13.44 8.22 -4.32
CA LYS A 19 -12.83 7.71 -3.10
C LYS A 19 -12.10 8.85 -2.41
N ALA A 20 -12.60 9.31 -1.27
CA ALA A 20 -11.86 10.22 -0.41
C ALA A 20 -10.87 9.40 0.44
N GLY A 21 -9.60 9.51 0.15
CA GLY A 21 -8.50 8.92 0.90
C GLY A 21 -7.93 9.89 1.93
N THR A 22 -7.38 9.34 3.02
CA THR A 22 -6.61 10.10 4.00
C THR A 22 -5.25 9.47 4.15
N TRP A 23 -4.24 10.26 4.32
CA TRP A 23 -2.89 9.76 4.52
C TRP A 23 -2.07 10.58 5.51
N GLY A 24 -1.10 9.89 6.04
CA GLY A 24 -0.15 10.42 6.99
C GLY A 24 -0.63 10.28 8.42
N GLY A 25 0.29 9.98 9.27
CA GLY A 25 0.14 9.91 10.70
C GLY A 25 -0.08 8.50 11.25
N ARG A 26 0.43 8.32 12.44
CA ARG A 26 0.11 7.19 13.29
C ARG A 26 -1.17 7.56 14.04
N GLY A 27 -2.33 7.23 13.49
CA GLY A 27 -3.61 7.50 14.10
C GLY A 27 -4.72 7.83 13.10
N GLU A 28 -5.92 8.04 13.60
CA GLU A 28 -7.13 8.26 12.81
C GLU A 28 -7.25 9.69 12.25
N GLU A 29 -6.48 10.65 12.78
CA GLU A 29 -6.48 12.02 12.30
C GLU A 29 -5.53 12.17 11.12
N ALA A 30 -6.13 12.23 9.95
CA ALA A 30 -5.40 12.51 8.73
C ALA A 30 -4.92 13.95 8.70
N LEU A 31 -3.63 14.13 8.44
CA LEU A 31 -3.04 15.45 8.25
C LEU A 31 -3.42 16.04 6.88
N PHE A 32 -3.70 15.20 5.91
CA PHE A 32 -4.14 15.56 4.56
C PHE A 32 -4.74 14.35 3.85
N GLY A 33 -5.34 14.59 2.70
CA GLY A 33 -5.94 13.54 1.90
C GLY A 33 -6.14 13.96 0.45
N ASP A 34 -6.70 13.06 -0.31
CA ASP A 34 -7.02 13.27 -1.71
C ASP A 34 -8.37 12.65 -2.12
N LEU A 35 -8.80 13.00 -3.33
CA LEU A 35 -9.90 12.36 -4.03
C LEU A 35 -9.34 11.53 -5.17
N GLY A 36 -9.65 10.24 -5.17
CA GLY A 36 -9.28 9.31 -6.21
C GLY A 36 -10.47 8.67 -6.89
N VAL A 37 -10.23 7.98 -7.97
CA VAL A 37 -11.26 7.16 -8.62
C VAL A 37 -11.56 5.95 -7.76
N LYS A 38 -12.85 5.61 -7.58
CA LYS A 38 -13.24 4.37 -6.91
C LYS A 38 -12.70 3.16 -7.67
N ASP A 39 -12.47 2.10 -6.91
CA ASP A 39 -12.05 0.80 -7.42
C ASP A 39 -10.66 0.75 -8.08
N ILE A 40 -9.97 1.89 -8.15
CA ILE A 40 -8.56 1.92 -8.50
C ILE A 40 -7.72 1.74 -7.23
N THR A 41 -7.12 0.57 -7.12
CA THR A 41 -6.23 0.17 -6.03
C THR A 41 -4.83 -0.12 -6.55
N LYS A 42 -3.85 -0.24 -5.65
CA LYS A 42 -2.49 -0.68 -6.04
C LYS A 42 -2.53 -2.08 -6.66
N ALA A 43 -3.34 -2.98 -6.14
CA ALA A 43 -3.54 -4.32 -6.70
C ALA A 43 -4.10 -4.28 -8.13
N HIS A 44 -5.12 -3.45 -8.39
CA HIS A 44 -5.65 -3.27 -9.74
C HIS A 44 -4.61 -2.73 -10.72
N ALA A 45 -3.81 -1.75 -10.29
CA ALA A 45 -2.76 -1.20 -11.13
C ALA A 45 -1.68 -2.24 -11.47
N ILE A 46 -1.34 -3.11 -10.51
CA ILE A 46 -0.42 -4.24 -10.73
C ILE A 46 -1.02 -5.22 -11.73
N ASP A 47 -2.27 -5.60 -11.57
CA ASP A 47 -2.97 -6.52 -12.48
C ASP A 47 -2.90 -6.04 -13.95
N VAL A 48 -3.24 -4.78 -14.18
CA VAL A 48 -3.14 -4.15 -15.52
C VAL A 48 -1.70 -4.15 -16.05
N LEU A 49 -0.72 -3.90 -15.17
CA LEU A 49 0.69 -3.90 -15.55
C LEU A 49 1.18 -5.31 -15.93
N LEU A 50 0.80 -6.32 -15.15
CA LEU A 50 1.16 -7.71 -15.42
C LEU A 50 0.60 -8.19 -16.76
N GLU A 51 -0.68 -7.87 -17.03
CA GLU A 51 -1.30 -8.15 -18.33
C GLU A 51 -0.52 -7.50 -19.48
N HIS A 52 -0.15 -6.22 -19.32
CA HIS A 52 0.61 -5.48 -20.34
C HIS A 52 2.00 -6.07 -20.58
N LEU A 53 2.67 -6.53 -19.54
CA LEU A 53 4.03 -7.11 -19.62
C LEU A 53 4.04 -8.59 -19.97
N GLY A 54 2.90 -9.28 -19.89
CA GLY A 54 2.81 -10.72 -20.07
C GLY A 54 3.53 -11.50 -18.96
N VAL A 55 3.48 -10.97 -17.72
CA VAL A 55 4.09 -11.59 -16.53
C VAL A 55 3.00 -12.18 -15.66
N GLU A 56 3.24 -13.36 -15.13
CA GLU A 56 2.29 -14.05 -14.25
C GLU A 56 2.35 -13.50 -12.82
N LYS A 57 1.24 -13.59 -12.10
CA LYS A 57 1.12 -13.15 -10.72
C LYS A 57 2.11 -13.88 -9.80
N GLU A 58 2.39 -15.14 -10.09
CA GLU A 58 3.31 -16.01 -9.37
C GLU A 58 4.76 -15.53 -9.39
N ASP A 59 5.09 -14.61 -10.30
CA ASP A 59 6.42 -14.01 -10.44
C ASP A 59 6.52 -12.63 -9.76
N THR A 60 5.59 -12.30 -8.86
CA THR A 60 5.51 -10.97 -8.25
C THR A 60 5.91 -10.96 -6.78
N ILE A 61 6.57 -9.89 -6.38
CA ILE A 61 6.88 -9.57 -4.98
C ILE A 61 6.47 -8.13 -4.73
N ALA A 62 5.72 -7.89 -3.64
CA ALA A 62 5.32 -6.55 -3.24
C ALA A 62 5.95 -6.17 -1.89
N PHE A 63 6.33 -4.90 -1.76
CA PHE A 63 6.85 -4.32 -0.53
C PHE A 63 5.94 -3.18 -0.07
N GLY A 64 5.64 -3.12 1.23
CA GLY A 64 4.79 -2.08 1.79
C GLY A 64 5.01 -1.86 3.27
N ASP A 65 4.58 -0.70 3.78
CA ASP A 65 4.70 -0.34 5.18
C ASP A 65 3.39 0.20 5.79
N ALA A 66 2.39 0.45 4.97
CA ALA A 66 1.15 1.09 5.38
C ALA A 66 -0.08 0.21 5.14
N LYS A 67 -1.13 0.45 5.90
CA LYS A 67 -2.42 -0.25 5.75
C LYS A 67 -2.97 -0.22 4.32
N ILE A 68 -2.72 0.86 3.59
CA ILE A 68 -3.13 1.01 2.19
C ILE A 68 -2.41 0.04 1.24
N ASP A 69 -1.29 -0.54 1.67
CA ASP A 69 -0.50 -1.50 0.89
C ASP A 69 -0.99 -2.94 1.06
N ILE A 70 -1.79 -3.21 2.07
CA ILE A 70 -2.29 -4.56 2.37
C ILE A 70 -2.89 -5.24 1.12
N PRO A 71 -3.81 -4.62 0.36
CA PRO A 71 -4.36 -5.26 -0.83
C PRO A 71 -3.31 -5.59 -1.91
N MET A 72 -2.23 -4.82 -1.98
CA MET A 72 -1.12 -5.08 -2.90
C MET A 72 -0.29 -6.29 -2.43
N LEU A 73 0.01 -6.37 -1.12
CA LEU A 73 0.74 -7.50 -0.56
C LEU A 73 -0.05 -8.81 -0.69
N GLU A 74 -1.37 -8.77 -0.43
CA GLU A 74 -2.26 -9.92 -0.60
C GLU A 74 -2.40 -10.36 -2.06
N TYR A 75 -2.31 -9.42 -2.98
CA TYR A 75 -2.45 -9.70 -4.42
C TYR A 75 -1.23 -10.40 -4.99
N CYS A 76 -0.03 -9.95 -4.65
CA CYS A 76 1.23 -10.51 -5.15
C CYS A 76 1.53 -11.90 -4.56
N GLN A 77 2.41 -12.64 -5.23
CA GLN A 77 2.82 -13.99 -4.79
C GLN A 77 3.53 -13.94 -3.43
N ILE A 78 4.36 -12.92 -3.21
CA ILE A 78 5.04 -12.69 -1.93
C ILE A 78 4.78 -11.24 -1.51
N GLY A 79 4.14 -11.06 -0.36
CA GLY A 79 3.96 -9.76 0.29
C GLY A 79 4.96 -9.56 1.41
N VAL A 80 5.81 -8.54 1.29
CA VAL A 80 6.84 -8.19 2.27
C VAL A 80 6.47 -6.91 2.99
N SER A 81 6.31 -6.97 4.31
CA SER A 81 6.16 -5.78 5.14
C SER A 81 7.51 -5.25 5.58
N MET A 82 7.67 -3.92 5.49
CA MET A 82 8.81 -3.24 6.13
C MET A 82 8.67 -3.31 7.65
N GLY A 83 9.78 -3.36 8.38
CA GLY A 83 9.79 -3.49 9.84
C GLY A 83 9.15 -2.32 10.58
N ASN A 84 9.12 -1.13 9.97
CA ASN A 84 8.40 0.04 10.47
C ASN A 84 6.89 0.04 10.17
N GLY A 85 6.36 -1.01 9.56
CA GLY A 85 4.95 -1.14 9.23
C GLY A 85 4.04 -1.14 10.46
N GLY A 86 2.77 -0.79 10.25
CA GLY A 86 1.75 -0.87 11.29
C GLY A 86 1.39 -2.33 11.64
N PRO A 87 0.71 -2.57 12.78
CA PRO A 87 0.45 -3.92 13.26
C PRO A 87 -0.38 -4.77 12.28
N GLU A 88 -1.26 -4.18 11.51
CA GLU A 88 -2.10 -4.90 10.55
C GLU A 88 -1.27 -5.46 9.38
N ILE A 89 -0.39 -4.65 8.79
CA ILE A 89 0.44 -5.09 7.66
C ILE A 89 1.53 -6.07 8.10
N LEU A 90 2.10 -5.87 9.30
CA LEU A 90 3.06 -6.80 9.89
C LEU A 90 2.44 -8.19 10.11
N ALA A 91 1.18 -8.25 10.54
CA ALA A 91 0.49 -9.50 10.86
C ALA A 91 0.09 -10.30 9.62
N MET A 92 -0.12 -9.65 8.47
CA MET A 92 -0.63 -10.29 7.26
C MET A 92 0.44 -10.61 6.22
N ALA A 93 1.62 -9.98 6.29
CA ALA A 93 2.69 -10.18 5.32
C ALA A 93 3.28 -11.60 5.37
N ASP A 94 3.66 -12.14 4.22
CA ASP A 94 4.36 -13.42 4.12
C ASP A 94 5.77 -13.34 4.72
N MET A 95 6.39 -12.16 4.64
CA MET A 95 7.69 -11.87 5.22
C MET A 95 7.71 -10.46 5.83
N VAL A 96 8.39 -10.32 6.96
CA VAL A 96 8.73 -9.03 7.54
C VAL A 96 10.23 -8.83 7.41
N THR A 97 10.63 -7.68 6.87
CA THR A 97 12.04 -7.28 6.79
C THR A 97 12.37 -6.25 7.89
N ASP A 98 13.59 -5.71 7.87
CA ASP A 98 14.03 -4.71 8.82
C ASP A 98 13.36 -3.34 8.54
N ASP A 99 13.53 -2.39 9.47
CA ASP A 99 13.04 -1.01 9.33
C ASP A 99 13.63 -0.35 8.08
N VAL A 100 12.89 0.60 7.51
CA VAL A 100 13.37 1.39 6.36
C VAL A 100 14.69 2.12 6.65
N ALA A 101 14.91 2.53 7.92
CA ALA A 101 16.14 3.18 8.37
C ALA A 101 17.31 2.20 8.60
N GLU A 102 17.05 0.90 8.52
CA GLU A 102 18.01 -0.19 8.73
C GLU A 102 18.23 -1.02 7.45
N ASP A 103 18.17 -0.36 6.30
CA ASP A 103 18.34 -0.98 4.98
C ASP A 103 17.34 -2.13 4.70
N GLY A 104 16.15 -2.08 5.32
CA GLY A 104 15.18 -3.17 5.26
C GLY A 104 14.82 -3.63 3.87
N LEU A 105 14.69 -2.71 2.90
CA LEU A 105 14.41 -3.07 1.51
C LEU A 105 15.58 -3.85 0.89
N TYR A 106 16.82 -3.38 1.07
CA TYR A 106 18.02 -4.05 0.58
C TYR A 106 18.15 -5.46 1.20
N ASN A 107 17.98 -5.57 2.50
CA ASN A 107 18.06 -6.83 3.23
C ASN A 107 17.01 -7.84 2.75
N ALA A 108 15.82 -7.38 2.41
CA ALA A 108 14.78 -8.23 1.84
C ALA A 108 15.17 -8.73 0.43
N PHE A 109 15.74 -7.87 -0.41
CA PHE A 109 16.22 -8.27 -1.72
C PHE A 109 17.32 -9.35 -1.65
N GLU A 110 18.26 -9.22 -0.70
CA GLU A 110 19.25 -10.27 -0.46
C GLU A 110 18.62 -11.58 0.00
N LYS A 111 17.71 -11.53 1.00
CA LYS A 111 17.01 -12.73 1.53
C LYS A 111 16.22 -13.46 0.44
N LEU A 112 15.61 -12.72 -0.47
CA LEU A 112 14.81 -13.24 -1.58
C LEU A 112 15.68 -13.60 -2.81
N ARG A 113 16.99 -13.38 -2.75
CA ARG A 113 17.93 -13.65 -3.84
C ARG A 113 17.60 -12.89 -5.13
N LEU A 114 17.20 -11.65 -4.99
CA LEU A 114 16.93 -10.74 -6.09
C LEU A 114 18.16 -9.91 -6.48
N LEU A 115 19.21 -9.98 -5.69
CA LEU A 115 20.52 -9.36 -5.91
C LEU A 115 21.59 -10.44 -6.07
#